data_ff880ebceb4d8284f8d7b76b8a47321f
#
_entry.id   ff880ebceb4d8284f8d7b76b8a47321f
#
_cell.length_a   1.000
_cell.length_b   1.000
_cell.length_c   1.000
_cell.angle_alpha   90.00
_cell.angle_beta   90.00
_cell.angle_gamma   90.00
#
_symmetry.space_group_name_H-M   'P 1'
#
loop_
_entity.id
_entity.type
_entity.pdbx_description
1 polymer ?
#
loop_
_entity_poly.entity_id
_entity_poly.type
_entity_poly.pdbx_seq_one_letter_code
_entity_poly.pdbx_strand_id
1 'polypeptide(L)' 'MTGAELKELRKRLGLSLAQAARQVEVTPRTFARWESGDQKIPDGALRLFRILNKLEKLPD' A
#
# COMPACT_ATOMS: atom_id res chain seq x y z
N MET A 1 7.17 -2.94 -6.91
CA MET A 1 7.24 -2.87 -5.43
C MET A 1 6.89 -4.21 -4.83
N THR A 2 7.67 -4.65 -3.86
CA THR A 2 7.40 -5.89 -3.17
C THR A 2 6.48 -5.65 -1.98
N GLY A 3 5.92 -6.73 -1.43
CA GLY A 3 5.10 -6.61 -0.24
C GLY A 3 5.88 -6.04 0.94
N ALA A 4 7.14 -6.43 1.09
CA ALA A 4 7.99 -5.92 2.15
C ALA A 4 8.20 -4.41 2.00
N GLU A 5 8.40 -3.96 0.79
CA GLU A 5 8.55 -2.52 0.53
C GLU A 5 7.27 -1.76 0.82
N LEU A 6 6.12 -2.34 0.49
CA LEU A 6 4.85 -1.72 0.79
C LEU A 6 4.66 -1.57 2.30
N LYS A 7 5.01 -2.59 3.06
CA LYS A 7 4.91 -2.54 4.52
C LYS A 7 5.81 -1.45 5.09
N GLU A 8 7.04 -1.35 4.58
CA GLU A 8 7.96 -0.31 5.02
C GLU A 8 7.40 1.08 4.74
N LEU A 9 6.87 1.25 3.55
CA LEU A 9 6.30 2.53 3.17
C LEU A 9 5.13 2.90 4.08
N ARG A 10 4.25 1.93 4.32
CA ARG A 10 3.10 2.16 5.21
C ARG A 10 3.56 2.62 6.59
N LYS A 11 4.57 1.96 7.13
CA LYS A 11 5.09 2.31 8.45
C LYS A 11 5.72 3.69 8.48
N ARG A 12 6.44 4.05 7.44
CA ARG A 12 7.03 5.38 7.36
C ARG A 12 5.97 6.46 7.34
N LEU A 13 4.84 6.17 6.71
CA LEU A 13 3.74 7.11 6.65
C LEU A 13 2.94 7.16 7.93
N GLY A 14 3.25 6.31 8.89
CA GLY A 14 2.53 6.28 10.17
C GLY A 14 1.14 5.70 10.06
N LEU A 15 0.88 4.88 9.06
CA LEU A 15 -0.46 4.33 8.83
C LEU A 15 -0.59 2.94 9.42
N SER A 16 -1.75 2.69 10.04
CA SER A 16 -2.11 1.33 10.42
C SER A 16 -2.54 0.56 9.18
N LEU A 17 -2.64 -0.77 9.31
CA LEU A 17 -3.16 -1.58 8.22
C LEU A 17 -4.56 -1.12 7.81
N ALA A 18 -5.41 -0.85 8.80
CA ALA A 18 -6.78 -0.42 8.52
C ALA A 18 -6.81 0.92 7.78
N GLN A 19 -5.95 1.85 8.20
CA GLN A 19 -5.90 3.16 7.54
C GLN A 19 -5.42 3.04 6.11
N ALA A 20 -4.36 2.27 5.88
CA ALA A 20 -3.82 2.11 4.54
C ALA A 20 -4.82 1.39 3.63
N ALA A 21 -5.45 0.34 4.15
CA ALA A 21 -6.44 -0.41 3.37
C ALA A 21 -7.62 0.47 2.96
N ARG A 22 -8.06 1.33 3.87
CA ARG A 22 -9.17 2.23 3.58
C ARG A 22 -8.83 3.19 2.44
N GLN A 23 -7.60 3.63 2.38
CA GLN A 23 -7.19 4.56 1.32
C GLN A 23 -7.36 3.96 -0.07
N VAL A 24 -7.17 2.65 -0.19
CA VAL A 24 -7.30 1.97 -1.48
C VAL A 24 -8.55 1.11 -1.55
N GLU A 25 -9.47 1.30 -0.60
CA GLU A 25 -10.80 0.69 -0.62
C GLU A 25 -10.77 -0.83 -0.61
N VAL A 26 -9.89 -1.39 0.19
CA VAL A 26 -9.84 -2.84 0.40
C VAL A 26 -9.90 -3.11 1.91
N THR A 27 -10.11 -4.38 2.26
CA THR A 27 -10.09 -4.75 3.67
C THR A 27 -8.66 -4.79 4.19
N PRO A 28 -8.47 -4.60 5.51
CA PRO A 28 -7.12 -4.73 6.07
C PRO A 28 -6.49 -6.09 5.79
N ARG A 29 -7.31 -7.14 5.74
CA ARG A 29 -6.83 -8.48 5.44
C ARG A 29 -6.22 -8.54 4.04
N THR A 30 -6.87 -7.92 3.06
CA THR A 30 -6.36 -7.89 1.71
C THR A 30 -5.04 -7.14 1.64
N PHE A 31 -4.97 -5.98 2.30
CA PHE A 31 -3.74 -5.22 2.33
C PHE A 31 -2.61 -6.02 2.98
N ALA A 32 -2.91 -6.72 4.08
CA ALA A 32 -1.93 -7.56 4.75
C ALA A 32 -1.40 -8.66 3.85
N ARG A 33 -2.26 -9.23 3.01
CA ARG A 33 -1.84 -10.25 2.05
C ARG A 33 -0.88 -9.71 1.00
N TRP A 34 -1.09 -8.47 0.61
CA TRP A 34 -0.14 -7.81 -0.29
C TRP A 34 1.22 -7.67 0.38
N GLU A 35 1.23 -7.27 1.65
CA GLU A 35 2.49 -7.08 2.38
C GLU A 35 3.21 -8.40 2.62
N SER A 36 2.48 -9.48 2.83
CA SER A 36 3.10 -10.78 3.08
C SER A 36 3.55 -11.48 1.80
N GLY A 37 3.10 -10.99 0.64
CA GLY A 37 3.43 -11.61 -0.62
C GLY A 37 2.43 -12.69 -1.05
N ASP A 38 1.38 -12.93 -0.27
CA ASP A 38 0.37 -13.93 -0.61
C ASP A 38 -0.42 -13.53 -1.85
N GLN A 39 -0.57 -12.23 -2.08
CA GLN A 39 -1.27 -11.73 -3.25
C GLN A 39 -0.46 -10.62 -3.87
N LYS A 40 -0.50 -10.56 -5.20
CA LYS A 40 0.17 -9.51 -5.93
C LYS A 40 -0.53 -8.18 -5.71
N ILE A 41 0.25 -7.13 -5.53
CA ILE A 41 -0.30 -5.77 -5.38
C ILE A 41 -0.78 -5.29 -6.73
N PRO A 42 -2.08 -4.96 -6.88
CA PRO A 42 -2.55 -4.40 -8.15
C PRO A 42 -1.91 -3.06 -8.44
N ASP A 43 -1.56 -2.83 -9.70
CA ASP A 43 -0.91 -1.58 -10.08
C ASP A 43 -1.79 -0.37 -9.78
N GLY A 44 -3.09 -0.49 -10.00
CA GLY A 44 -4.00 0.60 -9.71
C GLY A 44 -4.07 0.96 -8.24
N ALA A 45 -4.07 -0.07 -7.37
CA ALA A 45 -4.08 0.17 -5.94
C ALA A 45 -2.80 0.87 -5.49
N LEU A 46 -1.67 0.43 -6.03
CA LEU A 46 -0.39 1.04 -5.68
C LEU A 46 -0.33 2.49 -6.14
N ARG A 47 -0.82 2.76 -7.34
CA ARG A 47 -0.86 4.12 -7.86
C ARG A 47 -1.73 5.01 -6.99
N LEU A 48 -2.90 4.53 -6.62
CA LEU A 48 -3.81 5.29 -5.76
C LEU A 48 -3.17 5.59 -4.41
N PHE A 49 -2.51 4.59 -3.84
CA PHE A 49 -1.84 4.75 -2.56
C PHE A 49 -0.78 5.84 -2.62
N ARG A 50 0.01 5.85 -3.68
CA ARG A 50 1.03 6.88 -3.88
C ARG A 50 0.42 8.26 -3.99
N ILE A 51 -0.63 8.37 -4.80
CA ILE A 51 -1.27 9.67 -5.03
C ILE A 51 -1.84 10.22 -3.73
N LEU A 52 -2.56 9.38 -2.99
CA LEU A 52 -3.20 9.83 -1.75
C LEU A 52 -2.18 10.23 -0.69
N ASN A 53 -0.99 9.67 -0.73
CA ASN A 53 0.05 9.99 0.23
C ASN A 53 1.10 10.94 -0.34
N LYS A 54 0.80 11.53 -1.49
CA LYS A 54 1.64 12.54 -2.12
C LYS A 54 3.03 12.04 -2.44
N LEU A 55 3.09 10.84 -2.96
CA LEU A 55 4.35 10.21 -3.35
C LEU A 55 4.58 10.31 -4.85
N GLU A 56 4.03 11.33 -5.47
CA GLU A 56 4.10 11.49 -6.91
C GLU A 56 5.51 11.78 -7.41
N LYS A 57 6.42 12.10 -6.52
CA LYS A 57 7.81 12.32 -6.92
C LYS A 57 8.55 11.04 -7.20
N LEU A 58 8.01 9.93 -6.78
CA LEU A 58 8.65 8.66 -7.04
C LEU A 58 8.57 8.37 -8.53
N PRO A 59 9.64 7.88 -9.11
CA PRO A 59 9.59 7.51 -10.53
C PRO A 59 8.57 6.42 -10.74
N ASP A 60 7.89 6.51 -11.81
CA ASP A 60 6.91 5.50 -12.16
C ASP A 60 7.57 4.31 -12.83
#